data_505f0017d960e1cd6edc6765d17d1928
#
_entry.id   505f0017d960e1cd6edc6765d17d1928
#
_cell.length_a   1.000
_cell.length_b   1.000
_cell.length_c   1.000
_cell.angle_alpha   90.00
_cell.angle_beta   90.00
_cell.angle_gamma   90.00
#
_symmetry.space_group_name_H-M   'P 1'
#
loop_
_entity.id
_entity.type
_entity.pdbx_description
1 polymer ?
#
loop_
_entity_poly.entity_id
_entity_poly.type
_entity_poly.pdbx_seq_one_letter_code
_entity_poly.pdbx_strand_id
1 'polypeptide(L)'
;VVSIKDIAKKAGVSISTVSYALNGSNKVTDETSSKILAIAKELNYVPNAAARTLKKRESKILGVFLTDFSGDVYGDLLSGMKTVCNAQGYDLIVCSGEQSHRMLPERMIDGAVILDHTFASKELLQYADRGHKIVVLDRELDHPNINQVLLDNKAGATLAMEHLIEQGHTKIYVVTGPEGSFDSAQRMKAVRQVTEREANVEWIEIEGDFEKSGGEQAAELIIRDYTEPVAVFCLNDEMAIGLCNRLAETDLQIGRDVDVIGFDNIELSKYVQPRLVTIDYSKRKWGSLAAEQLIKIIAGEPVDHERIYVTLVEGGSVRSQVQQETRLPNRHERAVSY
;
A
#
# COMPACT_ATOMS: atom_id res chain seq x y z
N VAL A 1 -13.18 27.60 -29.26
CA VAL A 1 -12.45 27.65 -27.96
C VAL A 1 -11.59 28.91 -27.97
N VAL A 2 -11.75 29.77 -26.97
CA VAL A 2 -10.95 31.00 -26.83
C VAL A 2 -9.50 30.66 -26.61
N SER A 3 -8.62 31.33 -27.32
CA SER A 3 -7.18 31.10 -27.26
C SER A 3 -6.42 32.31 -26.69
N ILE A 4 -5.16 32.09 -26.31
CA ILE A 4 -4.27 33.18 -25.89
C ILE A 4 -4.09 34.28 -26.98
N LYS A 5 -4.28 33.94 -28.26
CA LYS A 5 -4.24 34.88 -29.40
C LYS A 5 -5.42 35.85 -29.37
N ASP A 6 -6.59 35.38 -28.95
CA ASP A 6 -7.80 36.21 -28.87
C ASP A 6 -7.68 37.27 -27.76
N ILE A 7 -7.08 36.86 -26.62
CA ILE A 7 -6.76 37.79 -25.53
C ILE A 7 -5.75 38.83 -25.99
N ALA A 8 -4.68 38.41 -26.67
CA ALA A 8 -3.64 39.29 -27.19
C ALA A 8 -4.22 40.33 -28.14
N LYS A 9 -5.07 39.89 -29.07
CA LYS A 9 -5.77 40.77 -30.02
C LYS A 9 -6.67 41.78 -29.29
N LYS A 10 -7.46 41.33 -28.32
CA LYS A 10 -8.38 42.22 -27.59
C LYS A 10 -7.66 43.20 -26.66
N ALA A 11 -6.54 42.77 -26.03
CA ALA A 11 -5.71 43.60 -25.17
C ALA A 11 -4.81 44.60 -25.93
N GLY A 12 -4.55 44.36 -27.20
CA GLY A 12 -3.63 45.14 -28.02
C GLY A 12 -2.14 44.90 -27.70
N VAL A 13 -1.80 43.67 -27.24
CA VAL A 13 -0.43 43.31 -26.82
C VAL A 13 0.03 42.01 -27.51
N SER A 14 1.32 41.70 -27.35
CA SER A 14 1.86 40.44 -27.89
C SER A 14 1.36 39.21 -27.13
N ILE A 15 1.36 38.02 -27.78
CA ILE A 15 1.06 36.73 -27.16
C ILE A 15 2.00 36.47 -25.96
N SER A 16 3.26 36.89 -26.07
CA SER A 16 4.25 36.75 -24.99
C SER A 16 3.88 37.60 -23.79
N THR A 17 3.38 38.83 -23.98
CA THR A 17 2.92 39.72 -22.93
C THR A 17 1.73 39.10 -22.21
N VAL A 18 0.75 38.54 -22.94
CA VAL A 18 -0.38 37.82 -22.34
C VAL A 18 0.12 36.60 -21.52
N SER A 19 1.04 35.83 -22.07
CA SER A 19 1.62 34.67 -21.38
C SER A 19 2.33 35.08 -20.08
N TYR A 20 3.07 36.21 -20.08
CA TYR A 20 3.70 36.71 -18.86
C TYR A 20 2.67 37.16 -17.81
N ALA A 21 1.64 37.89 -18.22
CA ALA A 21 0.57 38.32 -17.31
C ALA A 21 -0.18 37.15 -16.70
N LEU A 22 -0.59 36.16 -17.49
CA LEU A 22 -1.29 34.95 -17.04
C LEU A 22 -0.45 34.08 -16.10
N ASN A 23 0.87 34.18 -16.14
CA ASN A 23 1.80 33.44 -15.27
C ASN A 23 2.34 34.28 -14.11
N GLY A 24 1.81 35.49 -13.86
CA GLY A 24 2.26 36.35 -12.76
C GLY A 24 3.71 36.83 -12.88
N SER A 25 4.24 36.98 -14.09
CA SER A 25 5.64 37.37 -14.33
C SER A 25 5.84 38.87 -14.16
N ASN A 26 6.89 39.28 -13.45
CA ASN A 26 7.31 40.67 -13.27
C ASN A 26 7.74 41.38 -14.57
N LYS A 27 7.70 40.72 -15.73
CA LYS A 27 8.03 41.28 -17.05
C LYS A 27 6.90 42.15 -17.64
N VAL A 28 5.79 42.24 -16.96
CA VAL A 28 4.61 43.03 -17.35
C VAL A 28 4.21 43.90 -16.16
N THR A 29 3.86 45.13 -16.44
CA THR A 29 3.39 46.05 -15.38
C THR A 29 2.07 45.57 -14.78
N ASP A 30 1.81 45.92 -13.52
CA ASP A 30 0.58 45.53 -12.81
C ASP A 30 -0.68 46.03 -13.52
N GLU A 31 -0.64 47.20 -14.10
CA GLU A 31 -1.75 47.77 -14.89
C GLU A 31 -2.06 46.89 -16.11
N THR A 32 -1.02 46.55 -16.87
CA THR A 32 -1.15 45.71 -18.10
C THR A 32 -1.61 44.27 -17.70
N SER A 33 -1.06 43.73 -16.61
CA SER A 33 -1.43 42.44 -16.08
C SER A 33 -2.91 42.41 -15.69
N SER A 34 -3.37 43.41 -14.92
CA SER A 34 -4.76 43.52 -14.48
C SER A 34 -5.73 43.62 -15.68
N LYS A 35 -5.37 44.40 -16.71
CA LYS A 35 -6.15 44.52 -17.95
C LYS A 35 -6.28 43.15 -18.67
N ILE A 36 -5.16 42.43 -18.79
CA ILE A 36 -5.13 41.12 -19.46
C ILE A 36 -5.97 40.08 -18.70
N LEU A 37 -5.84 40.05 -17.36
CA LEU A 37 -6.61 39.13 -16.51
C LEU A 37 -8.11 39.43 -16.59
N ALA A 38 -8.52 40.69 -16.65
CA ALA A 38 -9.92 41.11 -16.82
C ALA A 38 -10.48 40.61 -18.19
N ILE A 39 -9.71 40.80 -19.27
CA ILE A 39 -10.09 40.31 -20.61
C ILE A 39 -10.16 38.78 -20.65
N ALA A 40 -9.21 38.08 -20.02
CA ALA A 40 -9.22 36.62 -19.94
C ALA A 40 -10.49 36.12 -19.22
N LYS A 41 -10.88 36.77 -18.12
CA LYS A 41 -12.10 36.47 -17.37
C LYS A 41 -13.36 36.73 -18.19
N GLU A 42 -13.42 37.89 -18.85
CA GLU A 42 -14.55 38.24 -19.74
C GLU A 42 -14.75 37.23 -20.86
N LEU A 43 -13.67 36.76 -21.46
CA LEU A 43 -13.68 35.77 -22.53
C LEU A 43 -13.85 34.32 -22.02
N ASN A 44 -14.00 34.10 -20.72
CA ASN A 44 -14.00 32.77 -20.10
C ASN A 44 -12.81 31.91 -20.57
N TYR A 45 -11.64 32.53 -20.68
CA TYR A 45 -10.44 31.83 -21.11
C TYR A 45 -9.95 30.88 -20.01
N VAL A 46 -9.82 29.61 -20.36
CA VAL A 46 -9.17 28.60 -19.51
C VAL A 46 -7.78 28.31 -20.10
N PRO A 47 -6.70 28.49 -19.30
CA PRO A 47 -5.36 28.15 -19.77
C PRO A 47 -5.27 26.70 -20.19
N ASN A 48 -4.72 26.45 -21.39
CA ASN A 48 -4.50 25.08 -21.86
C ASN A 48 -3.31 24.47 -21.09
N ALA A 49 -3.60 23.53 -20.20
CA ALA A 49 -2.60 22.83 -19.39
C ALA A 49 -1.56 22.11 -20.28
N ALA A 50 -1.98 21.46 -21.37
CA ALA A 50 -1.08 20.75 -22.30
C ALA A 50 -0.07 21.71 -22.97
N ALA A 51 -0.52 22.91 -23.39
CA ALA A 51 0.39 23.92 -23.95
C ALA A 51 1.38 24.47 -22.91
N ARG A 52 0.97 24.56 -21.65
CA ARG A 52 1.81 24.99 -20.53
C ARG A 52 2.86 23.92 -20.21
N THR A 53 2.45 22.67 -20.10
CA THR A 53 3.32 21.51 -19.86
C THR A 53 4.37 21.37 -20.96
N LEU A 54 3.97 21.50 -22.23
CA LEU A 54 4.89 21.45 -23.37
C LEU A 54 6.00 22.52 -23.29
N LYS A 55 5.64 23.75 -22.85
CA LYS A 55 6.59 24.86 -22.72
C LYS A 55 7.51 24.72 -21.50
N LYS A 56 6.97 24.30 -20.36
CA LYS A 56 7.71 24.14 -19.08
C LYS A 56 8.39 22.78 -18.96
N ARG A 57 7.98 21.78 -19.73
CA ARG A 57 8.36 20.36 -19.61
C ARG A 57 8.07 19.78 -18.22
N GLU A 58 7.05 20.30 -17.58
CA GLU A 58 6.62 19.95 -16.22
C GLU A 58 5.09 20.02 -16.15
N SER A 59 4.46 18.95 -15.70
CA SER A 59 3.00 18.88 -15.55
C SER A 59 2.53 19.31 -14.16
N LYS A 60 3.38 19.16 -13.15
CA LYS A 60 3.06 19.26 -11.73
C LYS A 60 2.03 18.21 -11.29
N ILE A 61 2.08 17.04 -11.93
CA ILE A 61 1.21 15.91 -11.63
C ILE A 61 2.09 14.70 -11.35
N LEU A 62 1.84 14.01 -10.24
CA LEU A 62 2.39 12.69 -9.95
C LEU A 62 1.33 11.62 -10.22
N GLY A 63 1.73 10.52 -10.82
CA GLY A 63 0.88 9.35 -11.04
C GLY A 63 1.13 8.28 -9.98
N VAL A 64 0.07 7.68 -9.47
CA VAL A 64 0.14 6.46 -8.66
C VAL A 64 -0.56 5.36 -9.43
N PHE A 65 0.14 4.26 -9.67
CA PHE A 65 -0.40 3.09 -10.36
C PHE A 65 -0.65 2.00 -9.34
N LEU A 66 -1.89 1.58 -9.26
CA LEU A 66 -2.36 0.50 -8.37
C LEU A 66 -2.89 -0.64 -9.23
N THR A 67 -2.79 -1.87 -8.74
CA THR A 67 -3.36 -3.03 -9.42
C THR A 67 -4.86 -2.86 -9.65
N ASP A 68 -5.58 -2.45 -8.59
CA ASP A 68 -6.99 -2.03 -8.65
C ASP A 68 -7.29 -0.99 -7.56
N PHE A 69 -8.57 -0.69 -7.32
CA PHE A 69 -9.01 0.28 -6.32
C PHE A 69 -9.64 -0.38 -5.07
N SER A 70 -9.66 -1.71 -5.00
CA SER A 70 -10.11 -2.45 -3.83
C SER A 70 -9.03 -2.53 -2.75
N GLY A 71 -9.43 -2.82 -1.51
CA GLY A 71 -8.53 -3.00 -0.38
C GLY A 71 -8.29 -1.76 0.48
N ASP A 72 -8.32 -1.98 1.80
CA ASP A 72 -8.27 -0.92 2.82
C ASP A 72 -6.89 -0.25 2.96
N VAL A 73 -5.83 -0.85 2.40
CA VAL A 73 -4.45 -0.33 2.48
C VAL A 73 -4.29 0.97 1.69
N TYR A 74 -4.95 1.09 0.53
CA TYR A 74 -4.72 2.19 -0.40
C TYR A 74 -5.19 3.55 0.12
N GLY A 75 -6.27 3.61 0.89
CA GLY A 75 -6.83 4.87 1.40
C GLY A 75 -5.84 5.70 2.21
N ASP A 76 -5.17 5.08 3.18
CA ASP A 76 -4.16 5.75 4.01
C ASP A 76 -2.86 6.03 3.26
N LEU A 77 -2.42 5.11 2.38
CA LEU A 77 -1.27 5.30 1.49
C LEU A 77 -1.45 6.58 0.65
N LEU A 78 -2.57 6.67 -0.07
CA LEU A 78 -2.91 7.81 -0.92
C LEU A 78 -3.09 9.11 -0.12
N SER A 79 -3.64 9.04 1.10
CA SER A 79 -3.73 10.18 2.02
C SER A 79 -2.35 10.72 2.40
N GLY A 80 -1.38 9.83 2.65
CA GLY A 80 0.01 10.20 2.89
C GLY A 80 0.63 10.92 1.69
N MET A 81 0.53 10.32 0.51
CA MET A 81 1.01 10.92 -0.75
C MET A 81 0.40 12.28 -1.01
N LYS A 82 -0.95 12.39 -0.91
CA LYS A 82 -1.68 13.64 -1.11
C LYS A 82 -1.18 14.76 -0.21
N THR A 83 -0.87 14.46 1.05
CA THR A 83 -0.37 15.46 2.01
C THR A 83 0.94 16.07 1.51
N VAL A 84 1.87 15.25 1.06
CA VAL A 84 3.17 15.68 0.53
C VAL A 84 3.01 16.41 -0.80
N CYS A 85 2.23 15.86 -1.74
CA CYS A 85 1.97 16.49 -3.04
C CYS A 85 1.42 17.90 -2.87
N ASN A 86 0.40 18.08 -2.02
CA ASN A 86 -0.19 19.39 -1.76
C ASN A 86 0.82 20.40 -1.20
N ALA A 87 1.67 19.97 -0.26
CA ALA A 87 2.71 20.83 0.33
C ALA A 87 3.77 21.25 -0.69
N GLN A 88 4.01 20.46 -1.72
CA GLN A 88 5.02 20.67 -2.76
C GLN A 88 4.44 21.20 -4.08
N GLY A 89 3.13 21.51 -4.13
CA GLY A 89 2.44 22.06 -5.30
C GLY A 89 2.30 21.07 -6.45
N TYR A 90 2.14 19.79 -6.14
CA TYR A 90 1.82 18.73 -7.08
C TYR A 90 0.36 18.27 -6.95
N ASP A 91 -0.25 17.98 -8.08
CA ASP A 91 -1.49 17.21 -8.12
C ASP A 91 -1.18 15.70 -8.11
N LEU A 92 -2.11 14.88 -7.60
CA LEU A 92 -1.99 13.44 -7.54
C LEU A 92 -3.08 12.82 -8.40
N ILE A 93 -2.70 11.95 -9.36
CA ILE A 93 -3.60 11.12 -10.15
C ILE A 93 -3.39 9.66 -9.76
N VAL A 94 -4.50 8.97 -9.50
CA VAL A 94 -4.49 7.53 -9.21
C VAL A 94 -4.99 6.78 -10.44
N CYS A 95 -4.21 5.80 -10.86
CA CYS A 95 -4.43 5.03 -12.07
C CYS A 95 -4.51 3.53 -11.74
N SER A 96 -5.32 2.79 -12.50
CA SER A 96 -5.34 1.34 -12.48
C SER A 96 -5.57 0.80 -13.89
N GLY A 97 -5.00 -0.35 -14.18
CA GLY A 97 -5.10 -1.04 -15.45
C GLY A 97 -4.08 -0.60 -16.51
N GLU A 98 -3.71 -1.53 -17.38
CA GLU A 98 -2.63 -1.40 -18.38
C GLU A 98 -2.75 -0.16 -19.28
N GLN A 99 -3.98 0.24 -19.64
CA GLN A 99 -4.21 1.41 -20.50
C GLN A 99 -3.71 2.71 -19.87
N SER A 100 -3.61 2.76 -18.54
CA SER A 100 -3.12 3.94 -17.84
C SER A 100 -1.59 4.07 -17.86
N HIS A 101 -0.85 2.97 -18.09
CA HIS A 101 0.61 2.94 -18.09
C HIS A 101 1.22 3.94 -19.08
N ARG A 102 0.53 4.23 -20.19
CA ARG A 102 0.95 5.23 -21.21
C ARG A 102 1.11 6.65 -20.64
N MET A 103 0.49 6.98 -19.51
CA MET A 103 0.59 8.33 -18.93
C MET A 103 2.03 8.72 -18.58
N LEU A 104 2.87 7.74 -18.22
CA LEU A 104 4.27 7.97 -17.91
C LEU A 104 5.10 8.25 -19.18
N PRO A 105 5.17 7.35 -20.20
CA PRO A 105 5.96 7.61 -21.41
C PRO A 105 5.43 8.77 -22.26
N GLU A 106 4.13 9.05 -22.23
CA GLU A 106 3.53 10.22 -22.91
C GLU A 106 3.76 11.54 -22.15
N ARG A 107 4.47 11.53 -21.03
CA ARG A 107 4.78 12.69 -20.19
C ARG A 107 3.56 13.50 -19.73
N MET A 108 2.46 12.80 -19.47
CA MET A 108 1.27 13.39 -18.87
C MET A 108 1.45 13.65 -17.36
N ILE A 109 2.41 12.95 -16.75
CA ILE A 109 2.84 13.04 -15.36
C ILE A 109 4.35 13.26 -15.31
N ASP A 110 4.85 13.88 -14.23
CA ASP A 110 6.28 14.16 -14.04
C ASP A 110 7.04 12.96 -13.47
N GLY A 111 6.35 12.05 -12.82
CA GLY A 111 6.87 10.81 -12.26
C GLY A 111 5.78 9.88 -11.77
N ALA A 112 6.16 8.66 -11.46
CA ALA A 112 5.23 7.58 -11.10
C ALA A 112 5.62 6.89 -9.79
N VAL A 113 4.62 6.60 -8.94
CA VAL A 113 4.71 5.62 -7.86
C VAL A 113 3.99 4.36 -8.33
N ILE A 114 4.64 3.21 -8.17
CA ILE A 114 4.16 1.93 -8.68
C ILE A 114 3.88 0.97 -7.50
N LEU A 115 2.64 0.56 -7.37
CA LEU A 115 2.15 -0.55 -6.55
C LEU A 115 1.18 -1.37 -7.42
N ASP A 116 1.69 -1.82 -8.56
CA ASP A 116 0.93 -2.48 -9.62
C ASP A 116 1.77 -3.58 -10.24
N HIS A 117 1.48 -4.83 -9.88
CA HIS A 117 2.21 -5.99 -10.38
C HIS A 117 2.00 -6.22 -11.89
N THR A 118 0.93 -5.66 -12.50
CA THR A 118 0.67 -5.75 -13.94
C THR A 118 1.60 -4.84 -14.74
N PHE A 119 2.17 -3.81 -14.11
CA PHE A 119 3.15 -2.94 -14.74
C PHE A 119 4.52 -3.62 -14.80
N ALA A 120 4.85 -4.23 -15.92
CA ALA A 120 6.02 -5.10 -16.06
C ALA A 120 7.35 -4.39 -15.71
N SER A 121 8.19 -5.05 -14.89
CA SER A 121 9.50 -4.51 -14.48
C SER A 121 10.39 -4.13 -15.66
N LYS A 122 10.37 -4.91 -16.77
CA LYS A 122 11.10 -4.60 -17.99
C LYS A 122 10.67 -3.28 -18.61
N GLU A 123 9.38 -2.99 -18.59
CA GLU A 123 8.81 -1.75 -19.11
C GLU A 123 9.21 -0.55 -18.25
N LEU A 124 9.14 -0.68 -16.91
CA LEU A 124 9.59 0.36 -15.98
C LEU A 124 11.08 0.70 -16.17
N LEU A 125 11.93 -0.31 -16.34
CA LEU A 125 13.36 -0.09 -16.63
C LEU A 125 13.56 0.66 -17.97
N GLN A 126 12.82 0.29 -19.03
CA GLN A 126 12.89 1.00 -20.32
C GLN A 126 12.44 2.46 -20.21
N TYR A 127 11.45 2.77 -19.37
CA TYR A 127 11.03 4.16 -19.13
C TYR A 127 12.06 4.92 -18.30
N ALA A 128 12.64 4.27 -17.30
CA ALA A 128 13.73 4.85 -16.51
C ALA A 128 14.96 5.17 -17.37
N ASP A 129 15.34 4.29 -18.32
CA ASP A 129 16.40 4.56 -19.33
C ASP A 129 16.13 5.82 -20.17
N ARG A 130 14.85 6.12 -20.42
CA ARG A 130 14.41 7.33 -21.13
C ARG A 130 14.29 8.57 -20.23
N GLY A 131 14.70 8.43 -18.95
CA GLY A 131 14.75 9.51 -17.97
C GLY A 131 13.48 9.73 -17.17
N HIS A 132 12.49 8.84 -17.25
CA HIS A 132 11.31 8.89 -16.40
C HIS A 132 11.68 8.55 -14.96
N LYS A 133 11.07 9.24 -14.00
CA LYS A 133 11.33 9.10 -12.55
C LYS A 133 10.27 8.21 -11.94
N ILE A 134 10.71 7.20 -11.19
CA ILE A 134 9.84 6.14 -10.69
C ILE A 134 10.20 5.82 -9.24
N VAL A 135 9.19 5.58 -8.40
CA VAL A 135 9.34 4.95 -7.10
C VAL A 135 8.51 3.67 -7.10
N VAL A 136 9.10 2.53 -6.78
CA VAL A 136 8.41 1.25 -6.68
C VAL A 136 8.17 0.88 -5.21
N LEU A 137 7.00 0.30 -4.94
CA LEU A 137 6.56 -0.12 -3.61
C LEU A 137 6.42 -1.64 -3.46
N ASP A 138 6.43 -2.37 -4.57
CA ASP A 138 6.06 -3.78 -4.69
C ASP A 138 7.15 -4.65 -5.35
N ARG A 139 8.35 -4.15 -5.52
CA ARG A 139 9.46 -4.88 -6.14
C ARG A 139 10.81 -4.19 -5.94
N GLU A 140 11.90 -4.93 -6.20
CA GLU A 140 13.26 -4.39 -6.21
C GLU A 140 13.71 -4.19 -7.67
N LEU A 141 14.10 -2.96 -8.01
CA LEU A 141 14.66 -2.61 -9.33
C LEU A 141 15.86 -1.69 -9.15
N ASP A 142 17.01 -2.08 -9.71
CA ASP A 142 18.25 -1.30 -9.65
C ASP A 142 18.39 -0.42 -10.90
N HIS A 143 18.17 0.89 -10.73
CA HIS A 143 18.34 1.89 -11.80
C HIS A 143 18.43 3.31 -11.21
N PRO A 144 19.31 4.22 -11.73
CA PRO A 144 19.48 5.58 -11.18
C PRO A 144 18.23 6.46 -11.17
N ASN A 145 17.24 6.16 -12.00
CA ASN A 145 15.96 6.86 -12.07
C ASN A 145 14.81 6.13 -11.35
N ILE A 146 15.11 5.04 -10.64
CA ILE A 146 14.13 4.27 -9.86
C ILE A 146 14.59 4.23 -8.41
N ASN A 147 13.72 4.65 -7.50
CA ASN A 147 13.92 4.39 -6.08
C ASN A 147 12.90 3.39 -5.55
N GLN A 148 13.14 2.87 -4.35
CA GLN A 148 12.34 1.84 -3.69
C GLN A 148 11.96 2.30 -2.30
N VAL A 149 10.68 2.18 -1.98
CA VAL A 149 10.16 2.34 -0.62
C VAL A 149 9.34 1.09 -0.29
N LEU A 150 9.99 0.08 0.27
CA LEU A 150 9.43 -1.25 0.44
C LEU A 150 9.01 -1.52 1.88
N LEU A 151 8.02 -2.39 2.08
CA LEU A 151 7.69 -2.91 3.39
C LEU A 151 8.77 -3.90 3.87
N ASP A 152 9.00 -3.94 5.17
CA ASP A 152 9.83 -5.00 5.77
C ASP A 152 9.01 -6.28 5.97
N ASN A 153 8.60 -6.86 4.84
CA ASN A 153 7.79 -8.06 4.78
C ASN A 153 8.40 -9.23 5.54
N LYS A 154 9.74 -9.35 5.49
CA LYS A 154 10.43 -10.45 6.16
C LYS A 154 10.37 -10.29 7.68
N ALA A 155 10.63 -9.10 8.20
CA ALA A 155 10.53 -8.84 9.62
C ALA A 155 9.11 -9.09 10.14
N GLY A 156 8.08 -8.63 9.39
CA GLY A 156 6.68 -8.85 9.78
C GLY A 156 6.29 -10.33 9.80
N ALA A 157 6.62 -11.07 8.76
CA ALA A 157 6.32 -12.50 8.72
C ALA A 157 7.12 -13.30 9.77
N THR A 158 8.35 -12.88 10.07
CA THR A 158 9.14 -13.45 11.18
C THR A 158 8.43 -13.22 12.52
N LEU A 159 8.00 -11.99 12.81
CA LEU A 159 7.25 -11.67 14.04
C LEU A 159 5.97 -12.50 14.17
N ALA A 160 5.21 -12.68 13.09
CA ALA A 160 3.99 -13.47 13.08
C ALA A 160 4.25 -14.94 13.38
N MET A 161 5.24 -15.54 12.72
CA MET A 161 5.61 -16.94 12.91
C MET A 161 6.18 -17.20 14.32
N GLU A 162 7.11 -16.38 14.77
CA GLU A 162 7.71 -16.47 16.12
C GLU A 162 6.64 -16.33 17.19
N HIS A 163 5.69 -15.41 17.04
CA HIS A 163 4.58 -15.26 17.97
C HIS A 163 3.73 -16.54 18.08
N LEU A 164 3.36 -17.19 16.96
CA LEU A 164 2.63 -18.45 16.98
C LEU A 164 3.43 -19.59 17.62
N ILE A 165 4.71 -19.68 17.36
CA ILE A 165 5.61 -20.68 17.94
C ILE A 165 5.76 -20.48 19.46
N GLU A 166 5.89 -19.23 19.92
CA GLU A 166 5.93 -18.88 21.33
C GLU A 166 4.64 -19.26 22.08
N GLN A 167 3.48 -19.25 21.38
CA GLN A 167 2.23 -19.78 21.94
C GLN A 167 2.13 -21.32 21.93
N GLY A 168 3.20 -22.00 21.50
CA GLY A 168 3.32 -23.46 21.57
C GLY A 168 2.81 -24.22 20.34
N HIS A 169 2.55 -23.52 19.23
CA HIS A 169 2.13 -24.16 17.99
C HIS A 169 3.29 -24.86 17.28
N THR A 170 3.08 -26.11 16.94
CA THR A 170 4.02 -26.94 16.15
C THR A 170 3.50 -27.22 14.74
N LYS A 171 2.23 -26.92 14.47
CA LYS A 171 1.61 -27.04 13.14
C LYS A 171 0.93 -25.71 12.78
N ILE A 172 1.41 -25.08 11.71
CA ILE A 172 0.95 -23.74 11.30
C ILE A 172 0.51 -23.81 9.83
N TYR A 173 -0.72 -23.41 9.56
CA TYR A 173 -1.18 -23.17 8.18
C TYR A 173 -0.77 -21.76 7.76
N VAL A 174 -0.30 -21.62 6.51
CA VAL A 174 0.06 -20.32 5.93
C VAL A 174 -0.76 -20.09 4.69
N VAL A 175 -1.66 -19.10 4.73
CA VAL A 175 -2.50 -18.72 3.58
C VAL A 175 -1.76 -17.65 2.79
N THR A 176 -1.32 -18.00 1.57
CA THR A 176 -0.46 -17.14 0.75
C THR A 176 -1.26 -16.10 -0.03
N GLY A 177 -0.55 -15.10 -0.58
CA GLY A 177 -1.13 -14.19 -1.58
C GLY A 177 -1.02 -14.79 -2.99
N PRO A 178 -1.51 -14.04 -4.01
CA PRO A 178 -1.52 -14.51 -5.38
C PRO A 178 -0.11 -14.78 -5.91
N GLU A 179 -0.03 -15.71 -6.87
CA GLU A 179 1.21 -16.04 -7.57
C GLU A 179 1.81 -14.79 -8.21
N GLY A 180 3.14 -14.64 -8.11
CA GLY A 180 3.87 -13.48 -8.63
C GLY A 180 3.87 -12.25 -7.72
N SER A 181 3.15 -12.25 -6.60
CA SER A 181 3.22 -11.18 -5.60
C SER A 181 4.58 -11.14 -4.91
N PHE A 182 5.26 -9.99 -5.00
CA PHE A 182 6.52 -9.76 -4.30
C PHE A 182 6.36 -9.85 -2.78
N ASP A 183 5.31 -9.21 -2.24
CA ASP A 183 5.06 -9.20 -0.79
C ASP A 183 4.81 -10.61 -0.26
N SER A 184 3.95 -11.38 -0.93
CA SER A 184 3.71 -12.79 -0.60
C SER A 184 5.02 -13.59 -0.63
N ALA A 185 5.81 -13.45 -1.68
CA ALA A 185 7.09 -14.14 -1.83
C ALA A 185 8.10 -13.78 -0.73
N GLN A 186 8.17 -12.51 -0.30
CA GLN A 186 9.07 -12.09 0.77
C GLN A 186 8.59 -12.60 2.15
N ARG A 187 7.27 -12.57 2.42
CA ARG A 187 6.67 -13.13 3.64
C ARG A 187 6.91 -14.63 3.70
N MET A 188 6.71 -15.37 2.61
CA MET A 188 6.98 -16.81 2.53
C MET A 188 8.47 -17.17 2.70
N LYS A 189 9.40 -16.32 2.24
CA LYS A 189 10.83 -16.52 2.54
C LYS A 189 11.10 -16.49 4.04
N ALA A 190 10.47 -15.59 4.79
CA ALA A 190 10.61 -15.52 6.23
C ALA A 190 9.99 -16.74 6.93
N VAL A 191 8.79 -17.19 6.50
CA VAL A 191 8.16 -18.42 7.00
C VAL A 191 9.15 -19.58 6.90
N ARG A 192 9.72 -19.81 5.73
CA ARG A 192 10.71 -20.88 5.50
C ARG A 192 11.95 -20.73 6.40
N GLN A 193 12.50 -19.51 6.51
CA GLN A 193 13.66 -19.23 7.35
C GLN A 193 13.42 -19.45 8.84
N VAL A 194 12.22 -19.13 9.35
CA VAL A 194 11.86 -19.38 10.74
C VAL A 194 11.71 -20.90 10.98
N THR A 195 10.97 -21.59 10.13
CA THR A 195 10.71 -23.03 10.30
C THR A 195 11.97 -23.89 10.09
N GLU A 196 12.93 -23.46 9.28
CA GLU A 196 14.25 -24.11 9.17
C GLU A 196 15.06 -24.09 10.48
N ARG A 197 14.83 -23.10 11.36
CA ARG A 197 15.50 -22.98 12.66
C ARG A 197 14.78 -23.74 13.77
N GLU A 198 13.48 -23.97 13.60
CA GLU A 198 12.57 -24.57 14.58
C GLU A 198 12.22 -26.00 14.18
N ALA A 199 13.10 -26.96 14.51
CA ALA A 199 13.03 -28.36 14.05
C ALA A 199 11.71 -29.09 14.36
N ASN A 200 10.89 -28.58 15.27
CA ASN A 200 9.63 -29.17 15.68
C ASN A 200 8.39 -28.50 15.07
N VAL A 201 8.58 -27.52 14.17
CA VAL A 201 7.48 -26.78 13.55
C VAL A 201 7.27 -27.24 12.12
N GLU A 202 6.08 -27.77 11.86
CA GLU A 202 5.58 -28.07 10.52
C GLU A 202 4.69 -26.92 10.04
N TRP A 203 4.79 -26.58 8.76
CA TRP A 203 3.90 -25.62 8.16
C TRP A 203 3.29 -26.18 6.86
N ILE A 204 2.05 -25.76 6.61
CA ILE A 204 1.25 -26.23 5.46
C ILE A 204 0.83 -24.99 4.67
N GLU A 205 1.21 -24.93 3.41
CA GLU A 205 0.85 -23.85 2.49
C GLU A 205 -0.59 -24.06 1.97
N ILE A 206 -1.39 -23.02 2.03
CA ILE A 206 -2.70 -22.91 1.39
C ILE A 206 -2.65 -21.76 0.42
N GLU A 207 -2.97 -21.98 -0.83
CA GLU A 207 -3.03 -20.92 -1.84
C GLU A 207 -4.16 -19.95 -1.52
N GLY A 208 -3.86 -18.66 -1.56
CA GLY A 208 -4.79 -17.56 -1.40
C GLY A 208 -4.57 -16.49 -2.46
N ASP A 209 -5.30 -15.38 -2.33
CA ASP A 209 -5.44 -14.37 -3.38
C ASP A 209 -5.36 -12.92 -2.85
N PHE A 210 -5.13 -12.73 -1.54
CA PHE A 210 -5.24 -11.48 -0.79
C PHE A 210 -6.67 -10.95 -0.61
N GLU A 211 -7.69 -11.70 -1.03
CA GLU A 211 -9.09 -11.39 -0.88
C GLU A 211 -9.75 -12.22 0.24
N LYS A 212 -10.89 -11.76 0.74
CA LYS A 212 -11.65 -12.50 1.79
C LYS A 212 -12.03 -13.90 1.33
N SER A 213 -12.33 -14.07 0.04
CA SER A 213 -12.69 -15.36 -0.58
C SER A 213 -11.59 -16.41 -0.44
N GLY A 214 -10.32 -16.03 -0.60
CA GLY A 214 -9.19 -16.94 -0.37
C GLY A 214 -9.10 -17.40 1.10
N GLY A 215 -9.40 -16.50 2.04
CA GLY A 215 -9.50 -16.83 3.45
C GLY A 215 -10.66 -17.77 3.79
N GLU A 216 -11.83 -17.57 3.20
CA GLU A 216 -12.99 -18.45 3.33
C GLU A 216 -12.69 -19.86 2.81
N GLN A 217 -12.04 -19.97 1.65
CA GLN A 217 -11.61 -21.24 1.08
C GLN A 217 -10.58 -21.96 1.96
N ALA A 218 -9.63 -21.20 2.54
CA ALA A 218 -8.66 -21.76 3.49
C ALA A 218 -9.35 -22.31 4.74
N ALA A 219 -10.38 -21.61 5.25
CA ALA A 219 -11.17 -22.09 6.38
C ALA A 219 -11.85 -23.43 6.10
N GLU A 220 -12.40 -23.65 4.90
CA GLU A 220 -13.02 -24.93 4.51
C GLU A 220 -12.03 -26.10 4.61
N LEU A 221 -10.78 -25.89 4.18
CA LEU A 221 -9.73 -26.91 4.28
C LEU A 221 -9.40 -27.18 5.76
N ILE A 222 -9.27 -26.14 6.58
CA ILE A 222 -8.94 -26.27 8.00
C ILE A 222 -10.08 -26.96 8.75
N ILE A 223 -11.34 -26.60 8.51
CA ILE A 223 -12.53 -27.21 9.15
C ILE A 223 -12.59 -28.70 8.82
N ARG A 224 -12.37 -29.07 7.57
CA ARG A 224 -12.40 -30.47 7.11
C ARG A 224 -11.32 -31.32 7.78
N ASP A 225 -10.12 -30.77 7.94
CA ASP A 225 -8.95 -31.50 8.41
C ASP A 225 -8.66 -31.25 9.92
N TYR A 226 -9.59 -30.57 10.62
CA TYR A 226 -9.43 -30.23 12.03
C TYR A 226 -9.51 -31.46 12.93
N THR A 227 -8.48 -31.71 13.71
CA THR A 227 -8.40 -32.78 14.72
C THR A 227 -7.92 -32.27 16.08
N GLU A 228 -7.19 -31.18 16.10
CA GLU A 228 -6.56 -30.56 17.28
C GLU A 228 -6.37 -29.06 17.06
N PRO A 229 -6.13 -28.27 18.10
CA PRO A 229 -5.91 -26.83 17.96
C PRO A 229 -4.76 -26.51 17.01
N VAL A 230 -5.01 -25.62 16.06
CA VAL A 230 -4.06 -25.21 15.00
C VAL A 230 -3.83 -23.71 15.01
N ALA A 231 -2.77 -23.28 14.33
CA ALA A 231 -2.52 -21.87 14.06
C ALA A 231 -2.58 -21.59 12.54
N VAL A 232 -2.98 -20.38 12.18
CA VAL A 232 -3.08 -19.90 10.81
C VAL A 232 -2.42 -18.53 10.72
N PHE A 233 -1.45 -18.42 9.85
CA PHE A 233 -0.90 -17.13 9.42
C PHE A 233 -1.45 -16.81 8.03
N CYS A 234 -2.38 -15.87 7.95
CA CYS A 234 -2.82 -15.30 6.69
C CYS A 234 -1.87 -14.17 6.30
N LEU A 235 -1.35 -14.21 5.07
CA LEU A 235 -0.37 -13.20 4.64
C LEU A 235 -0.97 -11.81 4.43
N ASN A 236 -2.29 -11.62 4.63
CA ASN A 236 -2.91 -10.30 4.85
C ASN A 236 -4.17 -10.42 5.73
N ASP A 237 -4.69 -9.27 6.16
CA ASP A 237 -5.87 -9.20 7.03
C ASP A 237 -7.18 -9.52 6.28
N GLU A 238 -7.27 -9.21 5.00
CA GLU A 238 -8.47 -9.52 4.21
C GLU A 238 -8.76 -11.03 4.22
N MET A 239 -7.75 -11.86 3.95
CA MET A 239 -7.87 -13.32 4.05
C MET A 239 -8.13 -13.77 5.49
N ALA A 240 -7.45 -13.15 6.49
CA ALA A 240 -7.67 -13.48 7.89
C ALA A 240 -9.12 -13.22 8.31
N ILE A 241 -9.73 -12.12 7.85
CA ILE A 241 -11.12 -11.78 8.11
C ILE A 241 -12.07 -12.77 7.42
N GLY A 242 -11.83 -13.10 6.15
CA GLY A 242 -12.60 -14.12 5.44
C GLY A 242 -12.58 -15.47 6.15
N LEU A 243 -11.40 -15.91 6.58
CA LEU A 243 -11.21 -17.12 7.38
C LEU A 243 -11.99 -17.06 8.71
N CYS A 244 -11.87 -15.95 9.43
CA CYS A 244 -12.61 -15.75 10.68
C CYS A 244 -14.13 -15.77 10.48
N ASN A 245 -14.64 -15.14 9.43
CA ASN A 245 -16.06 -15.12 9.11
C ASN A 245 -16.58 -16.54 8.85
N ARG A 246 -15.83 -17.35 8.07
CA ARG A 246 -16.24 -18.73 7.78
C ARG A 246 -16.17 -19.63 9.02
N LEU A 247 -15.15 -19.46 9.89
CA LEU A 247 -15.05 -20.20 11.15
C LEU A 247 -16.20 -19.86 12.12
N ALA A 248 -16.69 -18.61 12.12
CA ALA A 248 -17.80 -18.19 12.98
C ALA A 248 -19.12 -18.91 12.67
N GLU A 249 -19.24 -19.58 11.52
CA GLU A 249 -20.39 -20.43 11.15
C GLU A 249 -20.27 -21.88 11.69
N THR A 250 -19.24 -22.18 12.45
CA THR A 250 -18.92 -23.51 13.00
C THR A 250 -18.82 -23.46 14.54
N ASP A 251 -18.62 -24.62 15.17
CA ASP A 251 -18.36 -24.71 16.61
C ASP A 251 -16.91 -24.38 17.00
N LEU A 252 -16.01 -24.16 16.00
CA LEU A 252 -14.61 -23.83 16.25
C LEU A 252 -14.46 -22.39 16.74
N GLN A 253 -13.73 -22.20 17.81
CA GLN A 253 -13.54 -20.88 18.43
C GLN A 253 -12.15 -20.32 18.08
N ILE A 254 -12.13 -19.11 17.51
CA ILE A 254 -10.91 -18.35 17.25
C ILE A 254 -10.27 -17.98 18.59
N GLY A 255 -8.95 -18.11 18.69
CA GLY A 255 -8.19 -17.89 19.91
C GLY A 255 -8.28 -19.04 20.94
N ARG A 256 -8.90 -20.17 20.56
CA ARG A 256 -8.95 -21.39 21.34
C ARG A 256 -8.67 -22.64 20.51
N ASP A 257 -9.44 -22.83 19.45
CA ASP A 257 -9.33 -23.99 18.57
C ASP A 257 -8.51 -23.66 17.33
N VAL A 258 -8.65 -22.42 16.82
CA VAL A 258 -7.90 -21.89 15.70
C VAL A 258 -7.34 -20.53 16.10
N ASP A 259 -6.02 -20.43 16.20
CA ASP A 259 -5.32 -19.16 16.37
C ASP A 259 -5.05 -18.53 15.02
N VAL A 260 -5.32 -17.23 14.87
CA VAL A 260 -5.24 -16.54 13.58
C VAL A 260 -4.39 -15.26 13.69
N ILE A 261 -3.40 -15.13 12.83
CA ILE A 261 -2.64 -13.88 12.65
C ILE A 261 -2.84 -13.40 11.22
N GLY A 262 -3.05 -12.08 11.06
CA GLY A 262 -3.07 -11.39 9.78
C GLY A 262 -1.82 -10.55 9.54
N PHE A 263 -1.89 -9.71 8.52
CA PHE A 263 -0.89 -8.73 8.16
C PHE A 263 -1.60 -7.51 7.57
N ASP A 264 -1.18 -6.31 7.88
CA ASP A 264 -1.60 -4.98 7.43
C ASP A 264 -2.27 -4.13 8.50
N ASN A 265 -2.89 -4.68 9.56
CA ASN A 265 -3.68 -3.95 10.56
C ASN A 265 -4.67 -2.98 9.88
N ILE A 266 -5.50 -3.51 8.97
CA ILE A 266 -6.54 -2.70 8.33
C ILE A 266 -7.62 -2.31 9.34
N GLU A 267 -8.43 -1.28 9.02
CA GLU A 267 -9.44 -0.79 9.95
C GLU A 267 -10.41 -1.88 10.38
N LEU A 268 -10.81 -2.75 9.44
CA LEU A 268 -11.77 -3.82 9.70
C LEU A 268 -11.26 -4.88 10.68
N SER A 269 -9.94 -5.12 10.75
CA SER A 269 -9.34 -6.10 11.67
C SER A 269 -9.59 -5.79 13.15
N LYS A 270 -9.88 -4.54 13.48
CA LYS A 270 -10.20 -4.07 14.84
C LYS A 270 -11.63 -4.44 15.28
N TYR A 271 -12.51 -4.71 14.32
CA TYR A 271 -13.94 -4.98 14.55
C TYR A 271 -14.29 -6.47 14.47
N VAL A 272 -13.37 -7.32 14.04
CA VAL A 272 -13.53 -8.79 14.10
C VAL A 272 -13.54 -9.24 15.56
N GLN A 273 -14.34 -10.25 15.88
CA GLN A 273 -14.44 -10.82 17.23
C GLN A 273 -14.00 -12.29 17.24
N PRO A 274 -12.97 -12.60 18.03
CA PRO A 274 -12.09 -11.72 18.80
C PRO A 274 -11.24 -10.82 17.89
N ARG A 275 -10.78 -9.66 18.41
CA ARG A 275 -9.92 -8.73 17.64
C ARG A 275 -8.70 -9.48 17.07
N LEU A 276 -8.40 -9.23 15.82
CA LEU A 276 -7.31 -9.89 15.09
C LEU A 276 -5.94 -9.48 15.64
N VAL A 277 -5.07 -10.46 15.86
CA VAL A 277 -3.62 -10.25 15.97
C VAL A 277 -3.09 -10.06 14.57
N THR A 278 -2.31 -9.01 14.34
CA THR A 278 -1.86 -8.66 12.99
C THR A 278 -0.55 -7.89 12.99
N ILE A 279 0.11 -7.83 11.85
CA ILE A 279 1.31 -7.01 11.66
C ILE A 279 0.89 -5.62 11.18
N ASP A 280 1.32 -4.59 11.90
CA ASP A 280 1.06 -3.18 11.59
C ASP A 280 2.26 -2.49 10.97
N TYR A 281 1.96 -1.52 10.14
CA TYR A 281 2.90 -0.52 9.62
C TYR A 281 2.15 0.76 9.25
N SER A 282 2.86 1.88 9.25
CA SER A 282 2.24 3.16 8.91
C SER A 282 2.08 3.31 7.39
N LYS A 283 0.90 2.95 6.87
CA LYS A 283 0.51 3.12 5.46
C LYS A 283 0.62 4.57 5.01
N ARG A 284 0.21 5.49 5.88
CA ARG A 284 0.31 6.93 5.65
C ARG A 284 1.76 7.39 5.52
N LYS A 285 2.67 6.93 6.40
CA LYS A 285 4.10 7.23 6.29
C LYS A 285 4.70 6.62 5.03
N TRP A 286 4.29 5.41 4.66
CA TRP A 286 4.71 4.75 3.43
C TRP A 286 4.39 5.60 2.20
N GLY A 287 3.13 6.06 2.08
CA GLY A 287 2.72 6.96 1.01
C GLY A 287 3.46 8.31 1.03
N SER A 288 3.63 8.92 2.22
CA SER A 288 4.37 10.18 2.34
C SER A 288 5.81 10.03 1.84
N LEU A 289 6.53 9.00 2.29
CA LEU A 289 7.91 8.73 1.86
C LEU A 289 7.99 8.47 0.36
N ALA A 290 7.07 7.69 -0.21
CA ALA A 290 7.03 7.43 -1.64
C ALA A 290 6.92 8.73 -2.47
N ALA A 291 6.02 9.63 -2.07
CA ALA A 291 5.86 10.93 -2.75
C ALA A 291 7.07 11.84 -2.54
N GLU A 292 7.63 11.92 -1.31
CA GLU A 292 8.83 12.71 -1.01
C GLU A 292 10.02 12.24 -1.84
N GLN A 293 10.26 10.94 -1.89
CA GLN A 293 11.36 10.35 -2.67
C GLN A 293 11.19 10.61 -4.17
N LEU A 294 9.96 10.47 -4.69
CA LEU A 294 9.68 10.75 -6.09
C LEU A 294 9.95 12.22 -6.44
N ILE A 295 9.50 13.16 -5.60
CA ILE A 295 9.73 14.61 -5.82
C ILE A 295 11.22 14.93 -5.78
N LYS A 296 11.99 14.35 -4.84
CA LYS A 296 13.44 14.50 -4.78
C LYS A 296 14.15 14.01 -6.03
N ILE A 297 13.78 12.80 -6.52
CA ILE A 297 14.36 12.27 -7.77
C ILE A 297 14.02 13.17 -8.97
N ILE A 298 12.81 13.71 -9.03
CA ILE A 298 12.41 14.66 -10.07
C ILE A 298 13.28 15.94 -10.02
N ALA A 299 13.58 16.41 -8.81
CA ALA A 299 14.45 17.56 -8.58
C ALA A 299 15.94 17.28 -8.85
N GLY A 300 16.32 16.00 -9.05
CA GLY A 300 17.72 15.58 -9.23
C GLY A 300 18.49 15.50 -7.91
N GLU A 301 17.78 15.42 -6.77
CA GLU A 301 18.36 15.25 -5.45
C GLU A 301 18.70 13.77 -5.20
N PRO A 302 19.74 13.49 -4.41
CA PRO A 302 20.08 12.12 -4.04
C PRO A 302 19.00 11.53 -3.12
N VAL A 303 18.71 10.25 -3.29
CA VAL A 303 17.75 9.50 -2.48
C VAL A 303 18.32 8.13 -2.15
N ASP A 304 17.99 7.63 -0.96
CA ASP A 304 18.31 6.27 -0.53
C ASP A 304 17.06 5.39 -0.62
N HIS A 305 17.26 4.09 -0.76
CA HIS A 305 16.18 3.12 -0.64
C HIS A 305 15.69 3.05 0.80
N GLU A 306 14.37 3.02 0.98
CA GLU A 306 13.74 3.04 2.30
C GLU A 306 12.99 1.74 2.57
N ARG A 307 12.96 1.33 3.84
CA ARG A 307 12.10 0.25 4.32
C ARG A 307 11.16 0.76 5.40
N ILE A 308 9.92 0.35 5.31
CA ILE A 308 8.88 0.69 6.29
C ILE A 308 8.91 -0.37 7.39
N TYR A 309 9.17 0.08 8.62
CA TYR A 309 9.18 -0.78 9.80
C TYR A 309 7.80 -1.31 10.11
N VAL A 310 7.77 -2.51 10.65
CA VAL A 310 6.57 -3.25 11.02
C VAL A 310 6.60 -3.61 12.51
N THR A 311 5.42 -3.82 13.11
CA THR A 311 5.26 -4.24 14.50
C THR A 311 4.11 -5.23 14.60
N LEU A 312 4.13 -6.13 15.59
CA LEU A 312 2.99 -6.97 15.92
C LEU A 312 1.98 -6.16 16.77
N VAL A 313 0.72 -6.28 16.43
CA VAL A 313 -0.42 -5.72 17.19
C VAL A 313 -1.17 -6.85 17.88
N GLU A 314 -1.24 -6.79 19.17
CA GLU A 314 -1.95 -7.75 20.01
C GLU A 314 -3.48 -7.70 19.79
N GLY A 315 -4.09 -8.85 19.95
CA GLY A 315 -5.53 -9.06 19.83
C GLY A 315 -6.00 -10.25 20.65
N GLY A 316 -7.17 -10.76 20.35
CA GLY A 316 -7.74 -11.96 20.99
C GLY A 316 -7.81 -13.17 20.06
N SER A 317 -7.37 -13.03 18.79
CA SER A 317 -7.43 -14.11 17.81
C SER A 317 -6.33 -15.16 17.95
N VAL A 318 -5.38 -14.94 18.87
CA VAL A 318 -4.36 -15.89 19.29
C VAL A 318 -4.48 -16.06 20.80
N ARG A 319 -4.42 -17.30 21.30
CA ARG A 319 -4.43 -17.59 22.73
C ARG A 319 -3.21 -16.99 23.42
N SER A 320 -3.35 -16.65 24.71
CA SER A 320 -2.23 -16.26 25.56
C SER A 320 -1.92 -17.39 26.55
N GLN A 321 -0.66 -17.79 26.68
CA GLN A 321 -0.23 -18.79 27.66
C GLN A 321 -0.58 -18.39 29.11
N VAL A 322 -0.63 -17.10 29.42
CA VAL A 322 -1.01 -16.57 30.73
C VAL A 322 -2.45 -16.98 31.15
N GLN A 323 -3.34 -17.25 30.18
CA GLN A 323 -4.71 -17.70 30.45
C GLN A 323 -4.83 -19.20 30.73
N GLN A 324 -3.82 -20.01 30.40
CA GLN A 324 -3.84 -21.45 30.70
C GLN A 324 -3.49 -21.78 32.14
N GLU A 325 -2.62 -21.03 32.81
CA GLU A 325 -2.23 -21.27 34.20
C GLU A 325 -3.35 -20.93 35.18
N THR A 326 -4.31 -20.08 34.84
CA THR A 326 -5.44 -19.71 35.71
C THR A 326 -6.61 -20.71 35.67
N ARG A 327 -6.54 -21.79 34.88
CA ARG A 327 -7.60 -22.81 34.71
C ARG A 327 -7.26 -24.19 35.28
N LEU A 328 -6.28 -24.30 36.17
CA LEU A 328 -6.13 -25.53 36.94
C LEU A 328 -7.37 -25.70 37.86
N PRO A 329 -8.11 -26.84 37.81
CA PRO A 329 -9.27 -27.03 38.65
C PRO A 329 -8.84 -27.04 40.09
N ASN A 330 -9.52 -26.25 40.94
CA ASN A 330 -9.40 -26.31 42.38
C ASN A 330 -9.69 -27.74 42.85
N ARG A 331 -8.66 -28.56 43.04
CA ARG A 331 -8.72 -29.81 43.79
C ARG A 331 -8.77 -29.47 45.27
N HIS A 332 -9.91 -29.12 45.79
CA HIS A 332 -10.26 -29.27 47.23
C HIS A 332 -11.77 -29.31 47.39
N GLU A 333 -12.38 -30.42 47.01
CA GLU A 333 -13.53 -30.93 47.78
C GLU A 333 -13.09 -32.24 48.41
N ARG A 334 -12.49 -32.14 49.57
CA ARG A 334 -12.39 -33.28 50.48
C ARG A 334 -13.76 -33.50 51.09
N ALA A 335 -14.30 -34.68 50.81
CA ALA A 335 -15.38 -35.26 51.54
C ALA A 335 -15.17 -35.12 53.06
N VAL A 336 -16.17 -34.63 53.76
CA VAL A 336 -16.37 -34.91 55.16
C VAL A 336 -17.70 -35.62 55.30
N SER A 337 -17.59 -36.93 55.45
CA SER A 337 -18.66 -37.78 55.97
C SER A 337 -18.82 -37.51 57.43
N TYR A 338 -20.06 -37.26 57.85
CA TYR A 338 -20.70 -37.77 59.06
C TYR A 338 -22.19 -37.78 58.81
#